data_707b2d75ec144821ed98c62e552c0b54
#
_entry.id   707b2d75ec144821ed98c62e552c0b54
#
_cell.length_a   1.000
_cell.length_b   1.000
_cell.length_c   1.000
_cell.angle_alpha   90.00
_cell.angle_beta   90.00
_cell.angle_gamma   90.00
#
_symmetry.space_group_name_H-M   'P 1'
#
loop_
_entity.id
_entity.type
_entity.pdbx_description
1 polymer ?
#
loop_
_entity_poly.entity_id
_entity_poly.type
_entity_poly.pdbx_seq_one_letter_code
_entity_poly.pdbx_strand_id
1 'polypeptide(L)'
;MSAFDEYFMAMALREAEKAAADGEVPTGCVVAEPSSDDPENPSAARILGRAHNQAEGLCDATAHAEMLALSSAFSAKGNWRLSGSVLYVTKEPCPMCAGAICLARVSRVVWGVSDPKRGGGTVFGVFSHPGMNHHPEIVSGVMEEPCRAVLQDFFRMRRSGQTPGGRCEDCK
;
A
#
# COMPACT_ATOMS: atom_id res chain seq x y z
N MET A 1 13.36 -12.51 4.42
CA MET A 1 12.95 -11.09 4.46
C MET A 1 14.22 -10.27 4.52
N SER A 2 14.35 -9.25 3.70
CA SER A 2 15.55 -8.40 3.72
C SER A 2 15.34 -7.23 4.69
N ALA A 3 16.43 -6.73 5.29
CA ALA A 3 16.38 -5.52 6.12
C ALA A 3 15.89 -4.30 5.33
N PHE A 4 16.12 -4.31 4.02
CA PHE A 4 15.60 -3.31 3.08
C PHE A 4 14.06 -3.32 3.04
N ASP A 5 13.44 -4.50 2.94
CA ASP A 5 11.97 -4.62 2.93
C ASP A 5 11.36 -4.22 4.26
N GLU A 6 11.96 -4.62 5.37
CA GLU A 6 11.48 -4.25 6.71
C GLU A 6 11.54 -2.74 6.96
N TYR A 7 12.58 -2.07 6.47
CA TYR A 7 12.72 -0.61 6.57
C TYR A 7 11.55 0.13 5.90
N PHE A 8 11.21 -0.22 4.65
CA PHE A 8 10.13 0.42 3.92
C PHE A 8 8.75 -0.02 4.38
N MET A 9 8.60 -1.28 4.82
CA MET A 9 7.35 -1.73 5.43
C MET A 9 7.08 -1.02 6.77
N ALA A 10 8.10 -0.78 7.60
CA ALA A 10 7.96 0.03 8.81
C ALA A 10 7.54 1.48 8.48
N MET A 11 7.97 2.01 7.35
CA MET A 11 7.52 3.33 6.88
C MET A 11 6.06 3.30 6.41
N ALA A 12 5.64 2.26 5.69
CA ALA A 12 4.26 2.05 5.30
C ALA A 12 3.34 1.84 6.54
N LEU A 13 3.84 1.16 7.57
CA LEU A 13 3.12 0.97 8.83
C LEU A 13 2.85 2.32 9.53
N ARG A 14 3.81 3.24 9.56
CA ARG A 14 3.58 4.60 10.09
C ARG A 14 2.52 5.37 9.30
N GLU A 15 2.41 5.17 8.00
CA GLU A 15 1.30 5.74 7.22
C GLU A 15 -0.05 5.06 7.59
N ALA A 16 -0.07 3.74 7.83
CA ALA A 16 -1.28 3.06 8.29
C ALA A 16 -1.75 3.54 9.67
N GLU A 17 -0.84 3.85 10.58
CA GLU A 17 -1.15 4.44 11.89
C GLU A 17 -1.81 5.82 11.76
N LYS A 18 -1.38 6.64 10.79
CA LYS A 18 -2.05 7.92 10.49
C LYS A 18 -3.48 7.70 9.99
N ALA A 19 -3.69 6.75 9.06
CA ALA A 19 -5.03 6.37 8.62
C ALA A 19 -5.93 6.00 9.81
N ALA A 20 -5.42 5.17 10.74
CA ALA A 20 -6.15 4.79 11.94
C ALA A 20 -6.53 5.99 12.81
N ALA A 21 -5.61 6.95 12.98
CA ALA A 21 -5.85 8.19 13.75
C ALA A 21 -6.92 9.07 13.10
N ASP A 22 -6.98 9.08 11.76
CA ASP A 22 -7.98 9.82 10.98
C ASP A 22 -9.32 9.07 10.85
N GLY A 23 -9.46 7.88 11.45
CA GLY A 23 -10.68 7.06 11.37
C GLY A 23 -10.82 6.25 10.09
N GLU A 24 -9.80 6.21 9.27
CA GLU A 24 -9.70 5.46 8.02
C GLU A 24 -9.24 4.02 8.25
N VAL A 25 -9.57 3.13 7.32
CA VAL A 25 -9.01 1.77 7.34
C VAL A 25 -7.48 1.85 7.30
N PRO A 26 -6.76 1.27 8.29
CA PRO A 26 -5.32 1.47 8.45
C PRO A 26 -4.52 0.73 7.37
N THR A 27 -4.46 1.36 6.22
CA THR A 27 -3.62 0.94 5.10
C THR A 27 -2.64 2.07 4.79
N GLY A 28 -1.37 1.75 4.79
CA GLY A 28 -0.30 2.66 4.40
C GLY A 28 0.52 2.09 3.27
N CYS A 29 0.99 2.96 2.38
CA CYS A 29 1.74 2.59 1.18
C CYS A 29 2.97 3.49 0.98
N VAL A 30 4.07 2.89 0.53
CA VAL A 30 5.31 3.57 0.12
C VAL A 30 5.75 3.03 -1.22
N VAL A 31 6.12 3.91 -2.14
CA VAL A 31 6.77 3.57 -3.41
C VAL A 31 8.21 4.06 -3.34
N ALA A 32 9.16 3.15 -3.43
CA ALA A 32 10.58 3.43 -3.38
C ALA A 32 11.29 2.94 -4.64
N GLU A 33 12.34 3.66 -5.04
CA GLU A 33 13.24 3.28 -6.12
C GLU A 33 14.62 2.99 -5.50
N PRO A 34 15.06 1.71 -5.48
CA PRO A 34 16.39 1.36 -4.99
C PRO A 34 17.48 2.09 -5.77
N SER A 35 18.60 2.40 -5.14
CA SER A 35 19.76 2.95 -5.82
C SER A 35 20.38 1.91 -6.75
N SER A 36 20.82 2.33 -7.95
CA SER A 36 21.57 1.45 -8.86
C SER A 36 22.94 1.06 -8.29
N ASP A 37 23.54 1.94 -7.49
CA ASP A 37 24.91 1.78 -6.99
C ASP A 37 24.95 0.98 -5.68
N ASP A 38 23.86 1.03 -4.91
CA ASP A 38 23.74 0.35 -3.61
C ASP A 38 22.27 -0.09 -3.37
N PRO A 39 21.80 -1.14 -4.07
CA PRO A 39 20.41 -1.54 -4.08
C PRO A 39 19.91 -2.12 -2.74
N GLU A 40 20.81 -2.56 -1.88
CA GLU A 40 20.48 -3.12 -0.56
C GLU A 40 20.45 -2.07 0.55
N ASN A 41 20.87 -0.84 0.28
CA ASN A 41 20.90 0.24 1.25
C ASN A 41 19.62 1.08 1.19
N PRO A 42 18.73 0.99 2.20
CA PRO A 42 17.49 1.73 2.18
C PRO A 42 17.69 3.25 2.27
N SER A 43 18.82 3.71 2.84
CA SER A 43 19.13 5.14 2.91
C SER A 43 19.58 5.73 1.57
N ALA A 44 20.03 4.90 0.65
CA ALA A 44 20.38 5.31 -0.72
C ALA A 44 19.16 5.28 -1.67
N ALA A 45 18.07 4.64 -1.27
CA ALA A 45 16.87 4.56 -2.09
C ALA A 45 16.10 5.89 -2.12
N ARG A 46 15.49 6.18 -3.26
CA ARG A 46 14.63 7.36 -3.44
C ARG A 46 13.18 7.01 -3.12
N ILE A 47 12.55 7.70 -2.19
CA ILE A 47 11.10 7.60 -1.97
C ILE A 47 10.40 8.42 -3.05
N LEU A 48 9.62 7.76 -3.89
CA LEU A 48 8.84 8.39 -4.96
C LEU A 48 7.46 8.85 -4.48
N GLY A 49 6.85 8.11 -3.55
CA GLY A 49 5.56 8.46 -2.99
C GLY A 49 5.28 7.68 -1.72
N ARG A 50 4.49 8.28 -0.83
CA ARG A 50 3.94 7.63 0.35
C ARG A 50 2.57 8.21 0.67
N ALA A 51 1.66 7.38 1.11
CA ALA A 51 0.30 7.79 1.45
C ALA A 51 -0.36 6.76 2.38
N HIS A 52 -1.47 7.16 2.95
CA HIS A 52 -2.39 6.31 3.68
C HIS A 52 -3.79 6.40 3.09
N ASN A 53 -4.65 5.45 3.45
CA ASN A 53 -6.04 5.44 3.02
C ASN A 53 -6.77 6.72 3.46
N GLN A 54 -7.56 7.32 2.57
CA GLN A 54 -8.31 8.55 2.80
C GLN A 54 -9.72 8.49 2.16
N ALA A 55 -10.27 7.29 1.99
CA ALA A 55 -11.53 7.10 1.28
C ALA A 55 -12.72 7.81 1.94
N GLU A 56 -12.81 7.75 3.26
CA GLU A 56 -13.87 8.41 4.05
C GLU A 56 -13.64 9.94 4.08
N GLY A 57 -12.41 10.39 4.33
CA GLY A 57 -12.07 11.82 4.44
C GLY A 57 -12.21 12.60 3.13
N LEU A 58 -11.88 11.98 2.01
CA LEU A 58 -12.02 12.58 0.67
C LEU A 58 -13.37 12.27 0.01
N CYS A 59 -14.23 11.46 0.63
CA CYS A 59 -15.47 10.94 0.03
C CYS A 59 -15.21 10.32 -1.36
N ASP A 60 -14.08 9.61 -1.50
CA ASP A 60 -13.62 9.02 -2.75
C ASP A 60 -13.27 7.54 -2.55
N ALA A 61 -14.07 6.64 -3.12
CA ALA A 61 -13.85 5.20 -3.03
C ALA A 61 -12.53 4.73 -3.67
N THR A 62 -11.88 5.57 -4.46
CA THR A 62 -10.59 5.26 -5.08
C THR A 62 -9.38 5.78 -4.30
N ALA A 63 -9.59 6.59 -3.25
CA ALA A 63 -8.54 7.18 -2.44
C ALA A 63 -7.86 6.18 -1.49
N HIS A 64 -7.51 5.01 -2.03
CA HIS A 64 -6.70 4.01 -1.33
C HIS A 64 -5.24 4.44 -1.22
N ALA A 65 -4.55 3.98 -0.19
CA ALA A 65 -3.14 4.30 0.06
C ALA A 65 -2.26 4.09 -1.18
N GLU A 66 -2.47 2.98 -1.89
CA GLU A 66 -1.71 2.62 -3.09
C GLU A 66 -1.96 3.60 -4.23
N MET A 67 -3.23 3.98 -4.46
CA MET A 67 -3.59 4.93 -5.53
C MET A 67 -2.97 6.30 -5.30
N LEU A 68 -3.04 6.80 -4.07
CA LEU A 68 -2.45 8.08 -3.68
C LEU A 68 -0.91 8.06 -3.75
N ALA A 69 -0.29 6.96 -3.30
CA ALA A 69 1.15 6.78 -3.37
C ALA A 69 1.65 6.68 -4.82
N LEU A 70 0.93 5.95 -5.70
CA LEU A 70 1.23 5.87 -7.13
C LEU A 70 1.13 7.23 -7.81
N SER A 71 0.07 7.99 -7.53
CA SER A 71 -0.11 9.35 -8.08
C SER A 71 1.05 10.27 -7.70
N SER A 72 1.46 10.23 -6.43
CA SER A 72 2.64 10.96 -5.95
C SER A 72 3.94 10.50 -6.66
N ALA A 73 4.09 9.18 -6.84
CA ALA A 73 5.26 8.60 -7.47
C ALA A 73 5.39 8.97 -8.96
N PHE A 74 4.27 9.03 -9.70
CA PHE A 74 4.25 9.49 -11.10
C PHE A 74 4.75 10.94 -11.20
N SER A 75 4.27 11.80 -10.31
CA SER A 75 4.69 13.20 -10.25
C SER A 75 6.18 13.33 -9.92
N ALA A 76 6.65 12.60 -8.90
CA ALA A 76 8.05 12.63 -8.46
C ALA A 76 9.03 12.10 -9.52
N LYS A 77 8.61 11.08 -10.30
CA LYS A 77 9.41 10.48 -11.37
C LYS A 77 9.28 11.23 -12.70
N GLY A 78 8.24 12.05 -12.86
CA GLY A 78 7.90 12.69 -14.14
C GLY A 78 7.53 11.66 -15.23
N ASN A 79 7.07 10.48 -14.83
CA ASN A 79 6.76 9.37 -15.73
C ASN A 79 5.66 8.49 -15.11
N TRP A 80 4.71 8.05 -15.92
CA TRP A 80 3.69 7.09 -15.51
C TRP A 80 4.21 5.64 -15.37
N ARG A 81 5.41 5.34 -15.89
CA ARG A 81 6.07 4.04 -15.72
C ARG A 81 7.01 4.07 -14.52
N LEU A 82 6.72 3.22 -13.56
CA LEU A 82 7.50 3.08 -12.33
C LEU A 82 8.44 1.85 -12.38
N SER A 83 8.94 1.53 -13.57
CA SER A 83 9.92 0.44 -13.72
C SER A 83 11.13 0.68 -12.83
N GLY A 84 11.63 -0.37 -12.18
CA GLY A 84 12.71 -0.31 -11.18
C GLY A 84 12.24 0.05 -9.77
N SER A 85 10.95 0.43 -9.58
CA SER A 85 10.43 0.72 -8.24
C SER A 85 9.86 -0.50 -7.54
N VAL A 86 9.80 -0.41 -6.22
CA VAL A 86 9.15 -1.37 -5.30
C VAL A 86 8.02 -0.65 -4.57
N LEU A 87 6.85 -1.29 -4.50
CA LEU A 87 5.71 -0.80 -3.74
C LEU A 87 5.55 -1.63 -2.47
N TYR A 88 5.54 -0.95 -1.33
CA TYR A 88 5.31 -1.53 0.00
C TYR A 88 3.95 -1.11 0.49
N VAL A 89 3.13 -2.05 0.95
CA VAL A 89 1.79 -1.78 1.48
C VAL A 89 1.49 -2.69 2.67
N THR A 90 0.89 -2.15 3.71
CA THR A 90 0.64 -2.90 4.96
C THR A 90 -0.37 -4.04 4.80
N LYS A 91 -1.28 -3.92 3.84
CA LYS A 91 -2.31 -4.91 3.49
C LYS A 91 -2.27 -5.20 2.00
N GLU A 92 -2.53 -6.44 1.62
CA GLU A 92 -2.61 -6.86 0.22
C GLU A 92 -3.50 -5.92 -0.61
N PRO A 93 -3.01 -5.43 -1.77
CA PRO A 93 -3.79 -4.56 -2.65
C PRO A 93 -5.10 -5.20 -3.11
N CYS A 94 -6.17 -4.44 -3.14
CA CYS A 94 -7.44 -4.87 -3.74
C CYS A 94 -7.32 -4.96 -5.28
N PRO A 95 -8.32 -5.53 -6.00
CA PRO A 95 -8.25 -5.65 -7.47
C PRO A 95 -8.03 -4.34 -8.22
N MET A 96 -8.62 -3.22 -7.75
CA MET A 96 -8.41 -1.89 -8.34
C MET A 96 -6.95 -1.47 -8.23
N CYS A 97 -6.38 -1.54 -7.02
CA CYS A 97 -4.99 -1.17 -6.76
C CYS A 97 -4.00 -2.11 -7.47
N ALA A 98 -4.27 -3.43 -7.46
CA ALA A 98 -3.46 -4.40 -8.19
C ALA A 98 -3.42 -4.12 -9.70
N GLY A 99 -4.55 -3.77 -10.30
CA GLY A 99 -4.63 -3.34 -11.69
C GLY A 99 -3.81 -2.08 -11.97
N ALA A 100 -3.93 -1.07 -11.10
CA ALA A 100 -3.17 0.18 -11.22
C ALA A 100 -1.65 -0.06 -11.09
N ILE A 101 -1.22 -0.93 -10.17
CA ILE A 101 0.18 -1.32 -9.97
C ILE A 101 0.75 -1.98 -11.23
N CYS A 102 0.00 -2.91 -11.85
CA CYS A 102 0.41 -3.53 -13.11
C CYS A 102 0.51 -2.51 -14.24
N LEU A 103 -0.48 -1.62 -14.39
CA LEU A 103 -0.45 -0.56 -15.40
C LEU A 103 0.74 0.38 -15.20
N ALA A 104 1.05 0.72 -13.96
CA ALA A 104 2.20 1.56 -13.60
C ALA A 104 3.57 0.90 -13.83
N ARG A 105 3.63 -0.40 -14.15
CA ARG A 105 4.87 -1.16 -14.35
C ARG A 105 5.78 -1.19 -13.11
N VAL A 106 5.20 -1.20 -11.92
CA VAL A 106 5.95 -1.43 -10.68
C VAL A 106 6.64 -2.77 -10.74
N SER A 107 7.95 -2.82 -10.45
CA SER A 107 8.74 -4.04 -10.64
C SER A 107 8.50 -5.08 -9.55
N ARG A 108 8.24 -4.65 -8.32
CA ARG A 108 8.06 -5.53 -7.16
C ARG A 108 7.01 -4.98 -6.21
N VAL A 109 6.15 -5.85 -5.69
CA VAL A 109 5.11 -5.52 -4.71
C VAL A 109 5.33 -6.33 -3.45
N VAL A 110 5.40 -5.64 -2.33
CA VAL A 110 5.64 -6.22 -1.01
C VAL A 110 4.48 -5.85 -0.11
N TRP A 111 3.82 -6.85 0.51
CA TRP A 111 2.77 -6.55 1.48
C TRP A 111 2.94 -7.28 2.81
N GLY A 112 2.37 -6.69 3.85
CA GLY A 112 2.34 -7.26 5.20
C GLY A 112 1.31 -8.38 5.30
N VAL A 113 0.04 -8.02 5.35
CA VAL A 113 -1.08 -8.96 5.59
C VAL A 113 -1.80 -9.28 4.29
N SER A 114 -1.96 -10.57 3.97
CA SER A 114 -2.81 -11.01 2.86
C SER A 114 -4.30 -10.86 3.18
N ASP A 115 -5.11 -10.54 2.15
CA ASP A 115 -6.57 -10.41 2.29
C ASP A 115 -7.26 -11.65 1.68
N PRO A 116 -7.72 -12.61 2.50
CA PRO A 116 -8.33 -13.84 1.99
C PRO A 116 -9.73 -13.64 1.37
N LYS A 117 -10.27 -12.42 1.43
CA LYS A 117 -11.60 -12.10 0.89
C LYS A 117 -11.55 -11.22 -0.35
N ARG A 118 -10.62 -10.27 -0.41
CA ARG A 118 -10.56 -9.22 -1.44
C ARG A 118 -9.17 -8.99 -2.01
N GLY A 119 -8.21 -9.87 -1.74
CA GLY A 119 -6.84 -9.78 -2.23
C GLY A 119 -6.76 -9.81 -3.74
N GLY A 120 -6.23 -8.76 -4.35
CA GLY A 120 -6.07 -8.66 -5.80
C GLY A 120 -5.12 -9.71 -6.36
N GLY A 121 -4.13 -10.13 -5.58
CA GLY A 121 -3.20 -11.20 -5.94
C GLY A 121 -3.72 -12.58 -5.59
N THR A 122 -4.06 -12.80 -4.30
CA THR A 122 -4.37 -14.14 -3.77
C THR A 122 -5.76 -14.64 -4.16
N VAL A 123 -6.77 -13.76 -4.25
CA VAL A 123 -8.17 -14.14 -4.54
C VAL A 123 -8.50 -13.91 -6.02
N PHE A 124 -8.13 -12.76 -6.56
CA PHE A 124 -8.50 -12.38 -7.93
C PHE A 124 -7.42 -12.67 -8.98
N GLY A 125 -6.21 -13.03 -8.56
CA GLY A 125 -5.12 -13.41 -9.46
C GLY A 125 -4.67 -12.31 -10.42
N VAL A 126 -4.89 -11.01 -10.08
CA VAL A 126 -4.61 -9.89 -10.99
C VAL A 126 -3.15 -9.85 -11.40
N PHE A 127 -2.21 -10.05 -10.44
CA PHE A 127 -0.78 -10.00 -10.70
C PHE A 127 -0.27 -11.13 -11.60
N SER A 128 -0.98 -12.25 -11.66
CA SER A 128 -0.65 -13.43 -12.49
C SER A 128 -1.59 -13.63 -13.68
N HIS A 129 -2.58 -12.74 -13.85
CA HIS A 129 -3.58 -12.91 -14.91
C HIS A 129 -2.93 -12.81 -16.30
N PRO A 130 -3.12 -13.80 -17.22
CA PRO A 130 -2.43 -13.84 -18.51
C PRO A 130 -2.76 -12.66 -19.45
N GLY A 131 -3.88 -11.97 -19.22
CA GLY A 131 -4.24 -10.77 -19.95
C GLY A 131 -3.53 -9.49 -19.48
N MET A 132 -2.78 -9.55 -18.36
CA MET A 132 -1.98 -8.42 -17.92
C MET A 132 -0.67 -8.36 -18.71
N ASN A 133 -0.28 -7.16 -19.10
CA ASN A 133 0.94 -6.94 -19.88
C ASN A 133 2.20 -6.68 -19.02
N HIS A 134 2.07 -6.82 -17.70
CA HIS A 134 3.15 -6.69 -16.73
C HIS A 134 2.83 -7.51 -15.48
N HIS A 135 3.82 -8.23 -14.99
CA HIS A 135 3.73 -9.09 -13.82
C HIS A 135 4.83 -8.69 -12.83
N PRO A 136 4.51 -7.97 -11.74
CA PRO A 136 5.49 -7.63 -10.72
C PRO A 136 5.95 -8.88 -9.95
N GLU A 137 7.16 -8.85 -9.43
CA GLU A 137 7.58 -9.79 -8.39
C GLU A 137 6.75 -9.58 -7.13
N ILE A 138 6.29 -10.65 -6.49
CA ILE A 138 5.43 -10.58 -5.31
C ILE A 138 6.14 -11.14 -4.09
N VAL A 139 6.12 -10.36 -3.00
CA VAL A 139 6.59 -10.78 -1.66
C VAL A 139 5.49 -10.47 -0.64
N SER A 140 5.13 -11.45 0.16
CA SER A 140 4.10 -11.32 1.19
C SER A 140 4.63 -11.64 2.57
N GLY A 141 3.95 -11.16 3.62
CA GLY A 141 4.25 -11.51 5.01
C GLY A 141 5.37 -10.67 5.64
N VAL A 142 5.78 -9.57 5.01
CA VAL A 142 6.80 -8.68 5.59
C VAL A 142 6.18 -7.86 6.72
N MET A 143 6.71 -8.02 7.94
CA MET A 143 6.15 -7.43 9.17
C MET A 143 4.64 -7.75 9.34
N GLU A 144 4.25 -8.98 9.04
CA GLU A 144 2.84 -9.39 9.02
C GLU A 144 2.14 -9.10 10.36
N GLU A 145 2.74 -9.48 11.50
CA GLU A 145 2.13 -9.30 12.81
C GLU A 145 1.90 -7.83 13.19
N PRO A 146 2.85 -6.90 13.05
CA PRO A 146 2.59 -5.47 13.26
C PRO A 146 1.49 -4.92 12.35
N CYS A 147 1.50 -5.27 11.06
CA CYS A 147 0.47 -4.85 10.11
C CYS A 147 -0.92 -5.39 10.48
N ARG A 148 -0.97 -6.65 10.93
CA ARG A 148 -2.21 -7.31 11.39
C ARG A 148 -2.75 -6.64 12.66
N ALA A 149 -1.87 -6.32 13.60
CA ALA A 149 -2.26 -5.71 14.88
C ALA A 149 -2.98 -4.38 14.67
N VAL A 150 -2.44 -3.48 13.85
CA VAL A 150 -3.05 -2.17 13.56
C VAL A 150 -4.46 -2.33 12.96
N LEU A 151 -4.62 -3.27 12.01
CA LEU A 151 -5.93 -3.58 11.41
C LEU A 151 -6.93 -4.12 12.45
N GLN A 152 -6.50 -5.07 13.29
CA GLN A 152 -7.36 -5.69 14.30
C GLN A 152 -7.80 -4.68 15.36
N ASP A 153 -6.88 -3.83 15.82
CA ASP A 153 -7.16 -2.79 16.81
C ASP A 153 -8.17 -1.78 16.30
N PHE A 154 -7.98 -1.32 15.06
CA PHE A 154 -8.92 -0.40 14.41
C PHE A 154 -10.34 -0.99 14.33
N PHE A 155 -10.48 -2.22 13.82
CA PHE A 155 -11.80 -2.84 13.72
C PHE A 155 -12.42 -3.18 15.08
N ARG A 156 -11.60 -3.45 16.10
CA ARG A 156 -12.07 -3.61 17.48
C ARG A 156 -12.65 -2.30 18.01
N MET A 157 -11.92 -1.18 17.86
CA MET A 157 -12.40 0.15 18.26
C MET A 157 -13.65 0.57 17.48
N ARG A 158 -13.71 0.28 16.18
CA ARG A 158 -14.87 0.61 15.34
C ARG A 158 -16.14 -0.14 15.80
N ARG A 159 -16.02 -1.40 16.23
CA ARG A 159 -17.13 -2.17 16.78
C ARG A 159 -17.60 -1.67 18.16
N SER A 160 -16.69 -1.10 18.96
CA SER A 160 -17.03 -0.51 20.27
C SER A 160 -17.54 0.94 20.18
N GLY A 161 -17.64 1.52 18.98
CA GLY A 161 -18.08 2.90 18.78
C GLY A 161 -17.04 3.96 19.14
N GLN A 162 -15.78 3.57 19.33
CA GLN A 162 -14.68 4.45 19.79
C GLN A 162 -13.74 4.88 18.64
N THR A 163 -14.20 4.92 17.40
CA THR A 163 -13.34 5.28 16.27
C THR A 163 -13.03 6.78 16.28
N PRO A 164 -11.76 7.20 16.26
CA PRO A 164 -11.37 8.58 16.01
C PRO A 164 -11.72 8.99 14.57
N GLY A 165 -11.92 10.29 14.34
CA GLY A 165 -12.11 10.83 12.99
C GLY A 165 -13.56 11.06 12.59
N GLY A 166 -13.76 12.12 11.77
CA GLY A 166 -15.06 12.48 11.19
C GLY A 166 -15.38 11.59 10.00
N ARG A 167 -16.58 11.04 9.98
CA ARG A 167 -17.15 10.45 8.76
C ARG A 167 -17.54 11.59 7.83
N CYS A 168 -17.42 11.37 6.52
CA CYS A 168 -18.15 12.18 5.57
C CYS A 168 -19.64 12.16 5.97
N GLU A 169 -20.20 13.33 6.30
CA GLU A 169 -21.59 13.42 6.82
C GLU A 169 -22.60 12.94 5.76
N ASP A 170 -22.22 12.99 4.48
CA ASP A 170 -23.04 12.62 3.34
C ASP A 170 -22.92 11.14 2.91
N CYS A 171 -22.06 10.35 3.56
CA CYS A 171 -21.87 8.92 3.27
C CYS A 171 -22.77 7.99 4.16
N LYS A 172 -23.99 8.40 4.49
CA LYS A 172 -24.95 7.60 5.23
C LYS A 172 -25.91 6.87 4.31
#